data_a14dbbe255327b0691de68c8bf06a459
#
_entry.id   a14dbbe255327b0691de68c8bf06a459
#
_cell.length_a   1.000
_cell.length_b   1.000
_cell.length_c   1.000
_cell.angle_alpha   90.00
_cell.angle_beta   90.00
_cell.angle_gamma   90.00
#
_symmetry.space_group_name_H-M   'P 1'
#
loop_
_entity.id
_entity.type
_entity.pdbx_description
1 polymer ?
#
loop_
_entity_poly.entity_id
_entity_poly.type
_entity_poly.pdbx_seq_one_letter_code
_entity_poly.pdbx_strand_id
1 'polypeptide(L)'
;MTTSVNSPINSPVKTISVVFADDHALVADGMTTILHGVNHKQRDYEFAVVGQASSGRGLLELVKRVPADLAFVDISMPDMSGLDAVPKVREIRPDIKIIVVTMHKEPEYMTRALSVGANGYLMKSCSAQEFCHAIDEVMRGNAYVTSLLGSRPAGALPGSDDEEDQLASLGMSQRQREVVTLLASGKTIKET
;
A
#
# COMPACT_ATOMS: atom_id res chain seq x y z
N MET A 1 -7.96 -54.10 1.24
CA MET A 1 -8.15 -52.83 0.53
C MET A 1 -8.09 -51.71 1.57
N THR A 2 -6.92 -51.14 1.77
CA THR A 2 -6.66 -50.05 2.74
C THR A 2 -6.71 -48.72 2.01
N THR A 3 -7.81 -48.00 2.22
CA THR A 3 -7.94 -46.60 1.76
C THR A 3 -7.08 -45.70 2.62
N SER A 4 -5.95 -45.27 2.06
CA SER A 4 -5.10 -44.24 2.63
C SER A 4 -5.87 -42.90 2.60
N VAL A 5 -6.32 -42.42 3.75
CA VAL A 5 -6.89 -41.10 3.91
C VAL A 5 -5.73 -40.11 3.90
N ASN A 6 -5.55 -39.43 2.77
CA ASN A 6 -4.56 -38.39 2.61
C ASN A 6 -5.08 -37.15 3.38
N SER A 7 -4.65 -36.98 4.63
CA SER A 7 -4.93 -35.77 5.41
C SER A 7 -4.21 -34.60 4.73
N PRO A 8 -4.87 -33.45 4.49
CA PRO A 8 -4.19 -32.26 3.98
C PRO A 8 -3.12 -31.84 5.00
N ILE A 9 -1.88 -31.76 4.53
CA ILE A 9 -0.75 -31.22 5.30
C ILE A 9 -1.10 -29.77 5.59
N ASN A 10 -1.45 -29.47 6.83
CA ASN A 10 -1.74 -28.12 7.32
C ASN A 10 -0.38 -27.38 7.41
N SER A 11 0.07 -26.81 6.28
CA SER A 11 1.21 -25.88 6.31
C SER A 11 0.86 -24.71 7.22
N PRO A 12 1.76 -24.24 8.10
CA PRO A 12 1.47 -23.10 8.97
C PRO A 12 1.13 -21.89 8.10
N VAL A 13 -0.06 -21.33 8.32
CA VAL A 13 -0.50 -20.10 7.64
C VAL A 13 0.47 -18.99 8.03
N LYS A 14 1.05 -18.32 7.05
CA LYS A 14 1.99 -17.21 7.29
C LYS A 14 1.23 -16.01 7.87
N THR A 15 1.64 -15.52 9.03
CA THR A 15 1.08 -14.30 9.61
C THR A 15 1.79 -13.07 9.05
N ILE A 16 1.02 -12.11 8.55
CA ILE A 16 1.46 -10.79 8.09
C ILE A 16 1.15 -9.78 9.20
N SER A 17 2.20 -9.21 9.79
CA SER A 17 2.07 -8.21 10.85
C SER A 17 1.76 -6.84 10.26
N VAL A 18 0.65 -6.23 10.70
CA VAL A 18 0.13 -4.98 10.15
C VAL A 18 0.16 -3.87 11.19
N VAL A 19 0.58 -2.68 10.80
CA VAL A 19 0.44 -1.45 11.60
C VAL A 19 -0.38 -0.42 10.84
N PHE A 20 -1.15 0.38 11.60
CA PHE A 20 -1.88 1.52 11.09
C PHE A 20 -1.32 2.82 11.63
N ALA A 21 -1.28 3.86 10.80
CA ALA A 21 -0.99 5.23 11.20
C ALA A 21 -2.07 6.15 10.62
N ASP A 22 -3.00 6.57 11.45
CA ASP A 22 -4.15 7.41 11.11
C ASP A 22 -4.62 8.11 12.38
N ASP A 23 -4.86 9.42 12.36
CA ASP A 23 -5.39 10.15 13.49
C ASP A 23 -6.91 9.97 13.67
N HIS A 24 -7.56 9.31 12.72
CA HIS A 24 -8.96 8.92 12.78
C HIS A 24 -9.11 7.46 13.22
N ALA A 25 -9.23 7.21 14.53
CA ALA A 25 -9.33 5.85 15.08
C ALA A 25 -10.41 4.99 14.41
N LEU A 26 -11.57 5.57 14.05
CA LEU A 26 -12.65 4.85 13.39
C LEU A 26 -12.24 4.27 12.03
N VAL A 27 -11.35 4.96 11.31
CA VAL A 27 -10.83 4.47 10.01
C VAL A 27 -9.93 3.27 10.22
N ALA A 28 -9.00 3.33 11.19
CA ALA A 28 -8.13 2.23 11.54
C ALA A 28 -8.92 1.00 12.03
N ASP A 29 -9.95 1.21 12.85
CA ASP A 29 -10.85 0.14 13.34
C ASP A 29 -11.66 -0.49 12.19
N GLY A 30 -12.16 0.33 11.27
CA GLY A 30 -12.87 -0.15 10.08
C GLY A 30 -11.97 -1.02 9.19
N MET A 31 -10.75 -0.58 8.91
CA MET A 31 -9.76 -1.36 8.14
C MET A 31 -9.37 -2.64 8.86
N THR A 32 -9.19 -2.60 10.18
CA THR A 32 -8.93 -3.79 11.02
C THR A 32 -10.07 -4.80 10.89
N THR A 33 -11.31 -4.35 10.91
CA THR A 33 -12.49 -5.22 10.74
C THR A 33 -12.50 -5.88 9.35
N ILE A 34 -12.15 -5.14 8.30
CA ILE A 34 -12.03 -5.68 6.94
C ILE A 34 -10.92 -6.74 6.90
N LEU A 35 -9.75 -6.48 7.48
CA LEU A 35 -8.64 -7.46 7.54
C LEU A 35 -9.06 -8.75 8.27
N HIS A 36 -9.76 -8.66 9.38
CA HIS A 36 -10.28 -9.84 10.08
C HIS A 36 -11.28 -10.62 9.22
N GLY A 37 -12.17 -9.94 8.51
CA GLY A 37 -13.11 -10.58 7.57
C GLY A 37 -12.40 -11.27 6.39
N VAL A 38 -11.24 -10.80 6.01
CA VAL A 38 -10.41 -11.38 4.93
C VAL A 38 -9.68 -12.64 5.40
N ASN A 39 -9.28 -12.73 6.67
CA ASN A 39 -8.62 -13.91 7.24
C ASN A 39 -9.45 -15.20 7.15
N HIS A 40 -10.77 -15.09 6.99
CA HIS A 40 -11.66 -16.24 6.80
C HIS A 40 -11.75 -16.74 5.35
N LYS A 41 -11.08 -16.08 4.40
CA LYS A 41 -11.05 -16.50 2.99
C LYS A 41 -9.80 -17.35 2.75
N GLN A 42 -9.89 -18.35 1.87
CA GLN A 42 -8.78 -19.24 1.48
C GLN A 42 -7.57 -18.44 0.96
N ARG A 43 -6.66 -18.11 1.87
CA ARG A 43 -5.37 -17.47 1.59
C ARG A 43 -4.25 -18.25 2.27
N ASP A 44 -3.07 -18.18 1.71
CA ASP A 44 -1.87 -18.82 2.28
C ASP A 44 -1.30 -18.00 3.48
N TYR A 45 -1.97 -16.90 3.84
CA TYR A 45 -1.58 -16.01 4.95
C TYR A 45 -2.77 -15.37 5.63
N GLU A 46 -2.58 -14.98 6.88
CA GLU A 46 -3.52 -14.19 7.69
C GLU A 46 -2.87 -12.88 8.14
N PHE A 47 -3.69 -11.89 8.46
CA PHE A 47 -3.24 -10.60 8.97
C PHE A 47 -3.40 -10.50 10.47
N ALA A 48 -2.38 -9.97 11.15
CA ALA A 48 -2.42 -9.61 12.57
C ALA A 48 -2.09 -8.12 12.73
N VAL A 49 -3.03 -7.33 13.24
CA VAL A 49 -2.77 -5.93 13.59
C VAL A 49 -1.95 -5.89 14.86
N VAL A 50 -0.69 -5.46 14.75
CA VAL A 50 0.28 -5.46 15.85
C VAL A 50 0.47 -4.08 16.48
N GLY A 51 -0.16 -3.04 15.92
CA GLY A 51 -0.15 -1.72 16.51
C GLY A 51 -0.83 -0.64 15.68
N GLN A 52 -1.16 0.45 16.36
CA GLN A 52 -1.75 1.64 15.76
C GLN A 52 -1.01 2.88 16.29
N ALA A 53 -0.89 3.90 15.45
CA ALA A 53 -0.35 5.21 15.78
C ALA A 53 -1.31 6.29 15.26
N SER A 54 -1.43 7.40 15.98
CA SER A 54 -2.27 8.54 15.60
C SER A 54 -1.47 9.73 15.08
N SER A 55 -0.18 9.54 14.79
CA SER A 55 0.71 10.58 14.28
C SER A 55 1.92 10.00 13.55
N GLY A 56 2.58 10.82 12.72
CA GLY A 56 3.76 10.38 12.00
C GLY A 56 4.92 10.01 12.92
N ARG A 57 5.16 10.75 14.01
CA ARG A 57 6.17 10.40 15.01
C ARG A 57 5.81 9.12 15.75
N GLY A 58 4.54 8.96 16.12
CA GLY A 58 4.03 7.73 16.72
C GLY A 58 4.29 6.51 15.85
N LEU A 59 4.11 6.63 14.53
CA LEU A 59 4.43 5.57 13.57
C LEU A 59 5.91 5.19 13.62
N LEU A 60 6.83 6.18 13.63
CA LEU A 60 8.26 5.91 13.70
C LEU A 60 8.65 5.15 14.98
N GLU A 61 8.08 5.54 16.13
CA GLU A 61 8.32 4.83 17.38
C GLU A 61 7.69 3.42 17.39
N LEU A 62 6.54 3.26 16.74
CA LEU A 62 5.87 1.97 16.63
C LEU A 62 6.71 0.97 15.83
N VAL A 63 7.16 1.34 14.62
CA VAL A 63 7.92 0.43 13.75
C VAL A 63 9.32 0.09 14.27
N LYS A 64 9.88 0.88 15.20
CA LYS A 64 11.10 0.51 15.93
C LYS A 64 10.87 -0.63 16.91
N ARG A 65 9.68 -0.66 17.56
CA ARG A 65 9.36 -1.57 18.66
C ARG A 65 8.72 -2.86 18.23
N VAL A 66 7.92 -2.84 17.16
CA VAL A 66 7.20 -4.03 16.69
C VAL A 66 7.65 -4.42 15.28
N PRO A 67 7.83 -5.72 15.00
CA PRO A 67 8.04 -6.17 13.64
C PRO A 67 6.73 -5.96 12.87
N ALA A 68 6.81 -5.24 11.75
CA ALA A 68 5.68 -5.03 10.85
C ALA A 68 6.09 -5.35 9.42
N ASP A 69 5.25 -6.14 8.75
CA ASP A 69 5.42 -6.51 7.34
C ASP A 69 4.72 -5.50 6.42
N LEU A 70 3.62 -4.91 6.91
CA LEU A 70 2.78 -3.98 6.18
C LEU A 70 2.38 -2.80 7.07
N ALA A 71 2.47 -1.58 6.53
CA ALA A 71 1.99 -0.36 7.17
C ALA A 71 0.95 0.34 6.27
N PHE A 72 -0.17 0.72 6.87
CA PHE A 72 -1.11 1.66 6.28
C PHE A 72 -0.86 3.03 6.90
N VAL A 73 -0.68 4.05 6.06
CA VAL A 73 -0.24 5.38 6.50
C VAL A 73 -1.14 6.45 5.92
N ASP A 74 -1.83 7.21 6.76
CA ASP A 74 -2.52 8.41 6.31
C ASP A 74 -1.52 9.54 6.03
N ILE A 75 -1.84 10.39 5.03
CA ILE A 75 -1.05 11.59 4.73
C ILE A 75 -1.27 12.66 5.81
N SER A 76 -2.54 12.87 6.19
CA SER A 76 -2.97 13.98 7.05
C SER A 76 -2.93 13.58 8.51
N MET A 77 -1.74 13.56 9.08
CA MET A 77 -1.55 13.28 10.50
C MET A 77 -0.93 14.48 11.24
N PRO A 78 -1.21 14.66 12.55
CA PRO A 78 -0.54 15.68 13.36
C PRO A 78 0.97 15.42 13.47
N ASP A 79 1.72 16.45 13.80
CA ASP A 79 3.17 16.50 14.05
C ASP A 79 4.08 16.15 12.86
N MET A 80 3.72 15.21 12.01
CA MET A 80 4.46 14.80 10.83
C MET A 80 3.50 14.19 9.81
N SER A 81 3.52 14.71 8.58
CA SER A 81 2.77 14.13 7.46
C SER A 81 3.20 12.69 7.18
N GLY A 82 2.25 11.85 6.75
CA GLY A 82 2.58 10.51 6.29
C GLY A 82 3.62 10.47 5.18
N LEU A 83 3.59 11.44 4.25
CA LEU A 83 4.59 11.54 3.19
C LEU A 83 6.00 11.85 3.70
N ASP A 84 6.13 12.54 4.84
CA ASP A 84 7.41 12.80 5.48
C ASP A 84 7.82 11.65 6.42
N ALA A 85 6.87 10.85 6.87
CA ALA A 85 7.11 9.66 7.69
C ALA A 85 7.58 8.46 6.85
N VAL A 86 7.01 8.24 5.66
CA VAL A 86 7.32 7.09 4.77
C VAL A 86 8.83 6.89 4.54
N PRO A 87 9.63 7.89 4.11
CA PRO A 87 11.06 7.68 3.91
C PRO A 87 11.79 7.29 5.19
N LYS A 88 11.40 7.85 6.34
CA LYS A 88 11.99 7.52 7.65
C LYS A 88 11.60 6.12 8.12
N VAL A 89 10.37 5.67 7.85
CA VAL A 89 9.96 4.28 8.07
C VAL A 89 10.82 3.35 7.21
N ARG A 90 11.07 3.72 5.96
CA ARG A 90 11.91 2.95 5.04
C ARG A 90 13.36 2.84 5.52
N GLU A 91 13.91 3.89 6.14
CA GLU A 91 15.25 3.86 6.77
C GLU A 91 15.30 2.88 7.95
N ILE A 92 14.23 2.82 8.78
CA ILE A 92 14.15 1.94 9.95
C ILE A 92 13.86 0.49 9.54
N ARG A 93 12.98 0.29 8.55
CA ARG A 93 12.49 -1.01 8.06
C ARG A 93 12.51 -1.02 6.51
N PRO A 94 13.64 -1.35 5.87
CA PRO A 94 13.75 -1.32 4.41
C PRO A 94 12.76 -2.23 3.68
N ASP A 95 12.38 -3.37 4.30
CA ASP A 95 11.56 -4.40 3.68
C ASP A 95 10.05 -4.22 3.92
N ILE A 96 9.64 -3.31 4.82
CA ILE A 96 8.23 -3.11 5.14
C ILE A 96 7.46 -2.65 3.88
N LYS A 97 6.29 -3.24 3.65
CA LYS A 97 5.38 -2.74 2.61
C LYS A 97 4.60 -1.57 3.16
N ILE A 98 4.45 -0.51 2.37
CA ILE A 98 3.76 0.72 2.79
C ILE A 98 2.68 1.06 1.80
N ILE A 99 1.43 1.12 2.27
CA ILE A 99 0.28 1.60 1.51
C ILE A 99 -0.16 2.92 2.14
N VAL A 100 -0.09 4.00 1.37
CA VAL A 100 -0.66 5.29 1.76
C VAL A 100 -2.17 5.22 1.59
N VAL A 101 -2.93 5.60 2.63
CA VAL A 101 -4.41 5.62 2.62
C VAL A 101 -4.87 7.01 2.99
N THR A 102 -5.61 7.69 2.10
CA THR A 102 -5.87 9.11 2.26
C THR A 102 -7.18 9.56 1.62
N MET A 103 -7.63 10.77 1.97
CA MET A 103 -8.75 11.46 1.29
C MET A 103 -8.28 12.33 0.11
N HIS A 104 -6.97 12.54 -0.06
CA HIS A 104 -6.42 13.35 -1.14
C HIS A 104 -6.56 12.63 -2.48
N LYS A 105 -7.12 13.32 -3.48
CA LYS A 105 -7.39 12.78 -4.83
C LYS A 105 -6.44 13.35 -5.89
N GLU A 106 -5.65 14.34 -5.51
CA GLU A 106 -4.76 15.07 -6.40
C GLU A 106 -3.58 14.17 -6.81
N PRO A 107 -3.26 14.07 -8.12
CA PRO A 107 -2.19 13.20 -8.63
C PRO A 107 -0.81 13.48 -8.02
N GLU A 108 -0.57 14.72 -7.57
CA GLU A 108 0.68 15.15 -6.94
C GLU A 108 0.97 14.38 -5.65
N TYR A 109 -0.06 14.13 -4.82
CA TYR A 109 0.08 13.32 -3.60
C TYR A 109 0.44 11.87 -3.91
N MET A 110 -0.20 11.30 -4.93
CA MET A 110 0.09 9.94 -5.40
C MET A 110 1.54 9.83 -5.87
N THR A 111 1.94 10.72 -6.79
CA THR A 111 3.30 10.74 -7.34
C THR A 111 4.33 10.90 -6.23
N ARG A 112 4.10 11.82 -5.29
CA ARG A 112 4.98 12.01 -4.13
C ARG A 112 5.02 10.78 -3.23
N ALA A 113 3.88 10.15 -2.93
CA ALA A 113 3.84 8.94 -2.10
C ALA A 113 4.70 7.81 -2.68
N LEU A 114 4.57 7.56 -3.99
CA LEU A 114 5.37 6.54 -4.67
C LEU A 114 6.85 6.93 -4.72
N SER A 115 7.18 8.21 -4.98
CA SER A 115 8.57 8.68 -5.05
C SER A 115 9.30 8.56 -3.70
N VAL A 116 8.62 8.75 -2.58
CA VAL A 116 9.22 8.61 -1.25
C VAL A 116 9.25 7.16 -0.74
N GLY A 117 8.80 6.20 -1.54
CA GLY A 117 8.96 4.77 -1.26
C GLY A 117 7.70 4.03 -0.80
N ALA A 118 6.51 4.59 -0.97
CA ALA A 118 5.27 3.84 -0.79
C ALA A 118 5.14 2.75 -1.87
N ASN A 119 4.55 1.62 -1.52
CA ASN A 119 4.24 0.51 -2.42
C ASN A 119 2.82 0.60 -2.98
N GLY A 120 1.95 1.38 -2.33
CA GLY A 120 0.58 1.57 -2.77
C GLY A 120 -0.01 2.91 -2.35
N TYR A 121 -1.06 3.32 -3.08
CA TYR A 121 -1.84 4.51 -2.80
C TYR A 121 -3.33 4.19 -2.91
N LEU A 122 -4.05 4.34 -1.81
CA LEU A 122 -5.47 4.03 -1.70
C LEU A 122 -6.27 5.25 -1.23
N MET A 123 -7.48 5.37 -1.74
CA MET A 123 -8.45 6.30 -1.17
C MET A 123 -9.11 5.72 0.09
N LYS A 124 -9.31 6.53 1.14
CA LYS A 124 -10.12 6.13 2.31
C LYS A 124 -11.56 5.75 1.96
N SER A 125 -12.04 6.21 0.80
CA SER A 125 -13.37 5.87 0.26
C SER A 125 -13.38 4.59 -0.60
N CYS A 126 -12.27 3.86 -0.70
CA CYS A 126 -12.23 2.62 -1.47
C CYS A 126 -13.17 1.55 -0.89
N SER A 127 -13.62 0.64 -1.73
CA SER A 127 -14.42 -0.50 -1.27
C SER A 127 -13.54 -1.52 -0.50
N ALA A 128 -14.16 -2.34 0.35
CA ALA A 128 -13.44 -3.44 1.01
C ALA A 128 -12.79 -4.40 0.00
N GLN A 129 -13.39 -4.58 -1.16
CA GLN A 129 -12.83 -5.42 -2.23
C GLN A 129 -11.58 -4.80 -2.82
N GLU A 130 -11.59 -3.49 -3.10
CA GLU A 130 -10.42 -2.74 -3.59
C GLU A 130 -9.29 -2.74 -2.56
N PHE A 131 -9.62 -2.52 -1.28
CA PHE A 131 -8.67 -2.60 -0.18
C PHE A 131 -7.95 -3.95 -0.14
N CYS A 132 -8.70 -5.06 -0.21
CA CYS A 132 -8.12 -6.41 -0.24
C CYS A 132 -7.25 -6.64 -1.48
N HIS A 133 -7.69 -6.16 -2.65
CA HIS A 133 -6.93 -6.30 -3.89
C HIS A 133 -5.61 -5.55 -3.84
N ALA A 134 -5.61 -4.32 -3.31
CA ALA A 134 -4.40 -3.53 -3.13
C ALA A 134 -3.38 -4.23 -2.24
N ILE A 135 -3.84 -4.84 -1.13
CA ILE A 135 -2.96 -5.62 -0.25
C ILE A 135 -2.34 -6.80 -1.00
N ASP A 136 -3.16 -7.57 -1.72
CA ASP A 136 -2.68 -8.74 -2.47
C ASP A 136 -1.61 -8.36 -3.48
N GLU A 137 -1.80 -7.26 -4.22
CA GLU A 137 -0.83 -6.77 -5.20
C GLU A 137 0.48 -6.30 -4.53
N VAL A 138 0.37 -5.51 -3.45
CA VAL A 138 1.54 -5.02 -2.72
C VAL A 138 2.32 -6.16 -2.06
N MET A 139 1.64 -7.17 -1.52
CA MET A 139 2.29 -8.34 -0.92
C MET A 139 2.98 -9.23 -1.97
N ARG A 140 2.50 -9.25 -3.21
CA ARG A 140 3.19 -9.88 -4.36
C ARG A 140 4.39 -9.06 -4.85
N GLY A 141 4.57 -7.84 -4.34
CA GLY A 141 5.64 -6.92 -4.73
C GLY A 141 5.28 -6.01 -5.90
N ASN A 142 4.01 -5.96 -6.30
CA ASN A 142 3.51 -5.01 -7.28
C ASN A 142 3.22 -3.67 -6.60
N ALA A 143 3.30 -2.57 -7.36
CA ALA A 143 2.76 -1.30 -6.90
C ALA A 143 1.24 -1.28 -7.17
N TYR A 144 0.50 -0.60 -6.29
CA TYR A 144 -0.95 -0.43 -6.45
C TYR A 144 -1.37 1.02 -6.31
N VAL A 145 -2.26 1.46 -7.19
CA VAL A 145 -2.88 2.79 -7.10
C VAL A 145 -4.38 2.67 -7.37
N THR A 146 -5.18 3.35 -6.55
CA THR A 146 -6.64 3.34 -6.70
C THR A 146 -7.08 3.80 -8.10
N SER A 147 -8.02 3.06 -8.69
CA SER A 147 -8.49 3.29 -10.06
C SER A 147 -9.24 4.62 -10.27
N LEU A 148 -9.72 5.25 -9.18
CA LEU A 148 -10.39 6.56 -9.27
C LEU A 148 -9.47 7.71 -9.72
N LEU A 149 -8.16 7.52 -9.62
CA LEU A 149 -7.17 8.50 -10.11
C LEU A 149 -6.81 8.27 -11.58
N GLY A 150 -7.17 7.12 -12.17
CA GLY A 150 -6.89 6.74 -13.56
C GLY A 150 -7.91 7.24 -14.59
N SER A 151 -8.97 7.94 -14.19
CA SER A 151 -9.95 8.50 -15.13
C SER A 151 -9.52 9.88 -15.63
N ARG A 152 -8.38 9.98 -16.30
CA ARG A 152 -8.10 11.09 -17.20
C ARG A 152 -8.95 10.87 -18.48
N PRO A 153 -9.67 11.90 -19.01
CA PRO A 153 -10.36 11.76 -20.29
C PRO A 153 -9.35 11.35 -21.35
N ALA A 154 -9.69 10.31 -22.13
CA ALA A 154 -8.92 9.93 -23.30
C ALA A 154 -8.84 11.14 -24.27
N GLY A 155 -7.70 11.81 -24.32
CA GLY A 155 -7.49 12.98 -25.19
C GLY A 155 -6.36 13.92 -24.79
N ALA A 156 -5.78 13.81 -23.63
CA ALA A 156 -4.59 14.59 -23.26
C ALA A 156 -3.34 13.70 -23.39
N LEU A 157 -2.70 13.74 -24.54
CA LEU A 157 -1.37 13.20 -24.76
C LEU A 157 -0.35 14.05 -24.01
N PRO A 158 0.47 13.50 -23.10
CA PRO A 158 1.75 14.07 -22.78
C PRO A 158 2.75 13.47 -23.78
N GLY A 159 3.18 14.25 -24.71
CA GLY A 159 4.37 13.97 -25.48
C GLY A 159 5.43 14.92 -25.01
N SER A 160 6.44 14.41 -24.30
CA SER A 160 7.80 14.92 -24.44
C SER A 160 8.75 14.14 -23.51
N ASP A 161 9.95 13.93 -24.00
CA ASP A 161 11.09 13.27 -23.35
C ASP A 161 11.48 13.89 -21.99
N ASP A 162 10.89 15.02 -21.63
CA ASP A 162 11.12 15.77 -20.38
C ASP A 162 10.50 15.12 -19.13
N GLU A 163 9.47 14.26 -19.26
CA GLU A 163 8.81 13.60 -18.11
C GLU A 163 9.63 12.41 -17.57
N GLU A 164 10.31 11.66 -18.44
CA GLU A 164 11.19 10.56 -17.99
C GLU A 164 12.39 11.08 -17.20
N ASP A 165 12.96 12.21 -17.58
CA ASP A 165 14.05 12.85 -16.85
C ASP A 165 13.60 13.45 -15.52
N GLN A 166 12.37 13.98 -15.43
CA GLN A 166 11.81 14.46 -14.16
C GLN A 166 11.54 13.31 -13.18
N LEU A 167 11.00 12.18 -13.65
CA LEU A 167 10.77 11.00 -12.83
C LEU A 167 12.09 10.35 -12.38
N ALA A 168 13.14 10.41 -13.19
CA ALA A 168 14.48 9.96 -12.83
C ALA A 168 15.10 10.84 -11.73
N SER A 169 14.89 12.16 -11.78
CA SER A 169 15.40 13.12 -10.79
C SER A 169 14.74 12.98 -9.41
N LEU A 170 13.55 12.36 -9.35
CA LEU A 170 12.81 12.09 -8.10
C LEU A 170 13.30 10.83 -7.34
N GLY A 171 14.34 10.17 -7.80
CA GLY A 171 14.91 8.98 -7.13
C GLY A 171 14.00 7.74 -7.17
N MET A 172 13.04 7.70 -8.08
CA MET A 172 12.12 6.57 -8.24
C MET A 172 12.83 5.33 -8.77
N SER A 173 12.51 4.16 -8.22
CA SER A 173 12.93 2.88 -8.81
C SER A 173 12.34 2.71 -10.22
N GLN A 174 13.01 1.94 -11.07
CA GLN A 174 12.53 1.66 -12.44
C GLN A 174 11.07 1.17 -12.45
N ARG A 175 10.70 0.31 -11.51
CA ARG A 175 9.34 -0.23 -11.38
C ARG A 175 8.30 0.82 -10.96
N GLN A 176 8.69 1.78 -10.12
CA GLN A 176 7.83 2.91 -9.75
C GLN A 176 7.61 3.84 -10.95
N ARG A 177 8.65 4.07 -11.76
CA ARG A 177 8.55 4.85 -13.00
C ARG A 177 7.63 4.19 -14.02
N GLU A 178 7.77 2.88 -14.24
CA GLU A 178 6.88 2.12 -15.12
C GLU A 178 5.40 2.24 -14.70
N VAL A 179 5.11 2.14 -13.40
CA VAL A 179 3.75 2.28 -12.88
C VAL A 179 3.21 3.69 -13.13
N VAL A 180 4.00 4.73 -12.85
CA VAL A 180 3.59 6.13 -13.08
C VAL A 180 3.38 6.40 -14.57
N THR A 181 4.27 5.91 -15.43
CA THR A 181 4.16 6.04 -16.91
C THR A 181 2.95 5.29 -17.46
N LEU A 182 2.67 4.07 -16.98
CA LEU A 182 1.49 3.29 -17.36
C LEU A 182 0.20 3.99 -16.92
N LEU A 183 0.16 4.54 -15.71
CA LEU A 183 -0.98 5.30 -15.21
C LEU A 183 -1.18 6.61 -15.99
N ALA A 184 -0.11 7.32 -16.32
CA ALA A 184 -0.15 8.52 -17.15
C ALA A 184 -0.63 8.21 -18.59
N SER A 185 -0.31 7.03 -19.12
CA SER A 185 -0.74 6.57 -20.44
C SER A 185 -2.16 5.98 -20.49
N GLY A 186 -2.87 5.91 -19.34
CA GLY A 186 -4.23 5.36 -19.25
C GLY A 186 -4.32 3.83 -19.43
N LYS A 187 -3.19 3.12 -19.41
CA LYS A 187 -3.15 1.65 -19.50
C LYS A 187 -3.26 1.02 -18.12
N THR A 188 -4.10 0.03 -17.98
CA THR A 188 -4.20 -0.78 -16.76
C THR A 188 -3.05 -1.78 -16.69
N ILE A 189 -2.51 -1.99 -15.47
CA ILE A 189 -1.37 -2.89 -15.17
C ILE A 189 -1.64 -4.38 -15.57
N LYS A 190 -2.78 -4.69 -16.16
CA LYS A 190 -3.18 -6.05 -16.57
C LYS A 190 -2.71 -6.51 -17.96
N GLU A 191 -2.01 -5.68 -18.70
CA GLU A 191 -1.66 -5.98 -20.10
C GLU A 191 -0.16 -6.18 -20.36
N THR A 192 0.57 -6.67 -19.33
CA THR A 192 1.97 -7.12 -19.55
C THR A 192 2.18 -8.52 -19.02
#